data_10989b71572875201011a8bde75cb7ea
#
_entry.id   10989b71572875201011a8bde75cb7ea
#
_cell.length_a   1.000
_cell.length_b   1.000
_cell.length_c   1.000
_cell.angle_alpha   90.00
_cell.angle_beta   90.00
_cell.angle_gamma   90.00
#
_symmetry.space_group_name_H-M   'P 1'
#
loop_
_entity.id
_entity.type
_entity.pdbx_description
1 polymer ?
#
loop_
_entity_poly.entity_id
_entity_poly.type
_entity_poly.pdbx_seq_one_letter_code
_entity_poly.pdbx_strand_id
1 'polypeptide(L)'
;MGWRPAFVIFGIVMIVVEVPVALFLMRPRPEDMNLQPYGADENAPQDVEHKDDDGVPLSALKKYPFFWIYWVGMFVMGLVGFGSLGQLAASLTDAYGQGFCAMIISFFLLLLTPAKISLGWVYDKIGPKFGTIYVMGFFAIALAMLLITNSTTLMWVMAIFYSIGICSGTVTPPVVTAATFGSKYYGEIYGFVNFGVMAGGALGAPVVAAVYDLAGSYDVAWVACSILCIVSTVLLVIADIRCRQVLGKA
;
A
#
# COMPACT_ATOMS: atom_id res chain seq x y z
N MET A 1 34.61 -0.01 -7.14
CA MET A 1 33.97 -1.36 -7.22
C MET A 1 32.71 -1.23 -8.06
N GLY A 2 32.43 -2.17 -8.99
CA GLY A 2 31.19 -2.14 -9.78
C GLY A 2 29.96 -2.50 -8.94
N TRP A 3 28.76 -2.22 -9.45
CA TRP A 3 27.49 -2.49 -8.76
C TRP A 3 27.23 -3.99 -8.49
N ARG A 4 27.77 -4.89 -9.33
CA ARG A 4 27.59 -6.35 -9.19
C ARG A 4 28.13 -6.93 -7.89
N PRO A 5 29.38 -6.67 -7.44
CA PRO A 5 29.84 -7.12 -6.14
C PRO A 5 29.01 -6.63 -4.96
N ALA A 6 28.47 -5.39 -5.04
CA ALA A 6 27.60 -4.87 -3.99
C ALA A 6 26.32 -5.70 -3.83
N PHE A 7 25.65 -6.10 -4.92
CA PHE A 7 24.47 -6.97 -4.85
C PHE A 7 24.79 -8.37 -4.30
N VAL A 8 25.95 -8.92 -4.65
CA VAL A 8 26.38 -10.23 -4.12
C VAL A 8 26.61 -10.14 -2.60
N ILE A 9 27.29 -9.09 -2.14
CA ILE A 9 27.52 -8.87 -0.70
C ILE A 9 26.20 -8.71 0.05
N PHE A 10 25.27 -7.87 -0.45
CA PHE A 10 23.95 -7.72 0.16
C PHE A 10 23.18 -9.04 0.20
N GLY A 11 23.19 -9.82 -0.88
CA GLY A 11 22.54 -11.13 -0.92
C GLY A 11 23.12 -12.10 0.13
N ILE A 12 24.44 -12.15 0.27
CA ILE A 12 25.10 -12.98 1.29
C ILE A 12 24.74 -12.52 2.70
N VAL A 13 24.76 -11.20 2.96
CA VAL A 13 24.40 -10.63 4.27
C VAL A 13 22.96 -10.98 4.63
N MET A 14 22.02 -10.84 3.70
CA MET A 14 20.61 -11.20 3.92
C MET A 14 20.48 -12.70 4.25
N ILE A 15 21.10 -13.59 3.49
CA ILE A 15 21.04 -15.03 3.77
C ILE A 15 21.65 -15.36 5.14
N VAL A 16 22.82 -14.81 5.46
CA VAL A 16 23.53 -15.09 6.71
C VAL A 16 22.81 -14.56 7.93
N VAL A 17 22.07 -13.45 7.81
CA VAL A 17 21.33 -12.84 8.93
C VAL A 17 19.91 -13.37 9.00
N GLU A 18 19.15 -13.31 7.90
CA GLU A 18 17.72 -13.61 7.92
C GLU A 18 17.42 -15.11 8.09
N VAL A 19 18.21 -15.99 7.44
CA VAL A 19 17.94 -17.42 7.53
C VAL A 19 18.15 -17.96 8.95
N PRO A 20 19.24 -17.66 9.69
CA PRO A 20 19.34 -18.07 11.08
C PRO A 20 18.27 -17.45 11.99
N VAL A 21 17.93 -16.17 11.81
CA VAL A 21 16.84 -15.52 12.56
C VAL A 21 15.52 -16.24 12.32
N ALA A 22 15.18 -16.54 11.07
CA ALA A 22 13.95 -17.24 10.74
C ALA A 22 13.91 -18.67 11.31
N LEU A 23 15.02 -19.41 11.25
CA LEU A 23 15.06 -20.81 11.70
C LEU A 23 15.12 -20.96 13.21
N PHE A 24 15.86 -20.08 13.92
CA PHE A 24 16.16 -20.26 15.33
C PHE A 24 15.35 -19.35 16.27
N LEU A 25 14.97 -18.13 15.80
CA LEU A 25 14.26 -17.16 16.63
C LEU A 25 12.76 -17.04 16.31
N MET A 26 12.36 -17.25 15.06
CA MET A 26 10.94 -17.14 14.73
C MET A 26 10.19 -18.43 15.10
N ARG A 27 9.09 -18.28 15.85
CA ARG A 27 8.13 -19.34 16.13
C ARG A 27 6.77 -18.96 15.55
N PRO A 28 6.04 -19.93 14.96
CA PRO A 28 4.77 -19.63 14.27
C PRO A 28 3.65 -19.22 15.25
N ARG A 29 3.71 -19.66 16.50
CA ARG A 29 2.67 -19.38 17.51
C ARG A 29 3.28 -19.05 18.87
N PRO A 30 2.68 -18.10 19.62
CA PRO A 30 3.09 -17.80 21.00
C PRO A 30 2.99 -19.02 21.93
N GLU A 31 2.02 -19.89 21.70
CA GLU A 31 1.78 -21.12 22.50
C GLU A 31 2.95 -22.08 22.41
N ASP A 32 3.70 -22.14 21.28
CA ASP A 32 4.89 -22.97 21.11
C ASP A 32 6.04 -22.57 22.07
N MET A 33 5.93 -21.38 22.67
CA MET A 33 6.88 -20.84 23.64
C MET A 33 6.29 -20.76 25.07
N ASN A 34 5.09 -21.29 25.31
CA ASN A 34 4.33 -21.11 26.54
C ASN A 34 4.13 -19.62 26.94
N LEU A 35 4.00 -18.76 25.94
CA LEU A 35 3.73 -17.33 26.11
C LEU A 35 2.28 -17.03 25.78
N GLN A 36 1.66 -16.19 26.60
CA GLN A 36 0.35 -15.61 26.30
C GLN A 36 0.50 -14.30 25.51
N PRO A 37 -0.47 -13.94 24.67
CA PRO A 37 -0.48 -12.65 24.00
C PRO A 37 -0.40 -11.49 25.00
N TYR A 38 0.34 -10.44 24.66
CA TYR A 38 0.46 -9.26 25.52
C TYR A 38 -0.91 -8.64 25.78
N GLY A 39 -1.27 -8.49 27.07
CA GLY A 39 -2.58 -7.98 27.48
C GLY A 39 -3.65 -9.06 27.72
N ALA A 40 -3.33 -10.33 27.60
CA ALA A 40 -4.21 -11.39 28.08
C ALA A 40 -4.26 -11.36 29.63
N ASP A 41 -5.46 -11.32 30.19
CA ASP A 41 -5.64 -11.43 31.65
C ASP A 41 -5.18 -12.82 32.12
N GLU A 42 -4.25 -12.88 33.07
CA GLU A 42 -3.74 -14.14 33.65
C GLU A 42 -4.85 -14.99 34.29
N ASN A 43 -6.01 -14.41 34.56
CA ASN A 43 -7.18 -15.06 35.17
C ASN A 43 -8.32 -15.31 34.16
N ALA A 44 -8.14 -15.02 32.87
CA ALA A 44 -9.16 -15.34 31.88
C ALA A 44 -9.18 -16.87 31.67
N PRO A 45 -10.38 -17.51 31.65
CA PRO A 45 -10.49 -18.93 31.28
C PRO A 45 -9.79 -19.16 29.94
N GLN A 46 -8.99 -20.23 29.82
CA GLN A 46 -8.27 -20.60 28.60
C GLN A 46 -9.20 -20.86 27.40
N ASP A 47 -10.51 -20.90 27.63
CA ASP A 47 -11.58 -21.03 26.64
C ASP A 47 -12.21 -19.70 26.23
N VAL A 48 -11.51 -18.57 26.35
CA VAL A 48 -11.93 -17.36 25.60
C VAL A 48 -11.67 -17.66 24.13
N GLU A 49 -12.59 -18.39 23.52
CA GLU A 49 -12.79 -18.36 22.09
C GLU A 49 -12.62 -16.90 21.67
N HIS A 50 -11.54 -16.63 20.95
CA HIS A 50 -11.38 -15.32 20.35
C HIS A 50 -12.67 -15.02 19.60
N LYS A 51 -13.40 -13.99 20.00
CA LYS A 51 -14.61 -13.50 19.31
C LYS A 51 -14.35 -13.13 17.84
N ASP A 52 -13.15 -13.44 17.33
CA ASP A 52 -12.72 -13.30 15.95
C ASP A 52 -13.07 -14.49 15.05
N ASP A 53 -14.00 -15.33 15.50
CA ASP A 53 -14.38 -16.53 14.74
C ASP A 53 -15.28 -16.23 13.51
N ASP A 54 -15.63 -14.97 13.31
CA ASP A 54 -16.40 -14.51 12.16
C ASP A 54 -15.48 -14.20 10.96
N GLY A 55 -15.17 -15.20 10.18
CA GLY A 55 -14.44 -15.03 8.92
C GLY A 55 -15.08 -15.86 7.81
N VAL A 56 -15.17 -15.29 6.62
CA VAL A 56 -15.64 -15.98 5.42
C VAL A 56 -14.41 -16.46 4.63
N PRO A 57 -14.30 -17.77 4.29
CA PRO A 57 -13.16 -18.28 3.54
C PRO A 57 -13.09 -17.66 2.14
N LEU A 58 -11.89 -17.52 1.58
CA LEU A 58 -11.66 -16.93 0.26
C LEU A 58 -12.50 -17.59 -0.85
N SER A 59 -12.70 -18.90 -0.77
CA SER A 59 -13.50 -19.65 -1.73
C SER A 59 -14.97 -19.19 -1.78
N ALA A 60 -15.53 -18.78 -0.65
CA ALA A 60 -16.86 -18.20 -0.55
C ALA A 60 -16.88 -16.74 -0.98
N LEU A 61 -15.86 -15.93 -0.58
CA LEU A 61 -15.76 -14.52 -0.95
C LEU A 61 -15.67 -14.31 -2.47
N LYS A 62 -14.97 -15.17 -3.19
CA LYS A 62 -14.87 -15.12 -4.66
C LYS A 62 -16.21 -15.22 -5.39
N LYS A 63 -17.26 -15.73 -4.74
CA LYS A 63 -18.61 -15.82 -5.31
C LYS A 63 -19.35 -14.48 -5.26
N TYR A 64 -18.89 -13.51 -4.47
CA TYR A 64 -19.56 -12.24 -4.31
C TYR A 64 -18.94 -11.15 -5.21
N PRO A 65 -19.76 -10.36 -5.94
CA PRO A 65 -19.25 -9.30 -6.81
C PRO A 65 -18.45 -8.23 -6.07
N PHE A 66 -18.80 -7.92 -4.82
CA PHE A 66 -18.09 -6.90 -4.04
C PHE A 66 -16.62 -7.25 -3.80
N PHE A 67 -16.28 -8.54 -3.71
CA PHE A 67 -14.91 -8.98 -3.54
C PHE A 67 -14.05 -8.67 -4.78
N TRP A 68 -14.60 -8.83 -5.97
CA TRP A 68 -13.91 -8.48 -7.22
C TRP A 68 -13.79 -6.97 -7.40
N ILE A 69 -14.81 -6.19 -6.99
CA ILE A 69 -14.72 -4.73 -6.96
C ILE A 69 -13.59 -4.29 -6.03
N TYR A 70 -13.49 -4.89 -4.85
CA TYR A 70 -12.39 -4.67 -3.91
C TYR A 70 -11.03 -5.01 -4.53
N TRP A 71 -10.92 -6.19 -5.14
CA TRP A 71 -9.69 -6.66 -5.78
C TRP A 71 -9.23 -5.75 -6.91
N VAL A 72 -10.15 -5.31 -7.77
CA VAL A 72 -9.86 -4.34 -8.85
C VAL A 72 -9.43 -2.98 -8.27
N GLY A 73 -10.08 -2.52 -7.21
CA GLY A 73 -9.67 -1.30 -6.50
C GLY A 73 -8.24 -1.38 -6.00
N MET A 74 -7.85 -2.51 -5.39
CA MET A 74 -6.49 -2.76 -4.92
C MET A 74 -5.48 -2.89 -6.06
N PHE A 75 -5.86 -3.54 -7.17
CA PHE A 75 -5.04 -3.61 -8.37
C PHE A 75 -4.76 -2.22 -8.95
N VAL A 76 -5.79 -1.37 -9.10
CA VAL A 76 -5.64 0.01 -9.59
C VAL A 76 -4.76 0.84 -8.64
N MET A 77 -4.92 0.67 -7.32
CA MET A 77 -4.07 1.32 -6.33
C MET A 77 -2.59 0.94 -6.50
N GLY A 78 -2.31 -0.35 -6.71
CA GLY A 78 -0.96 -0.84 -7.00
C GLY A 78 -0.41 -0.27 -8.30
N LEU A 79 -1.21 -0.23 -9.36
CA LEU A 79 -0.84 0.31 -10.66
C LEU A 79 -0.43 1.78 -10.54
N VAL A 80 -1.22 2.61 -9.87
CA VAL A 80 -0.90 4.02 -9.67
C VAL A 80 0.32 4.21 -8.78
N GLY A 81 0.38 3.49 -7.65
CA GLY A 81 1.47 3.61 -6.68
C GLY A 81 2.83 3.30 -7.27
N PHE A 82 3.00 2.09 -7.78
CA PHE A 82 4.29 1.67 -8.36
C PHE A 82 4.54 2.30 -9.74
N GLY A 83 3.48 2.60 -10.50
CA GLY A 83 3.57 3.29 -11.78
C GLY A 83 4.13 4.69 -11.63
N SER A 84 3.56 5.48 -10.72
CA SER A 84 4.05 6.82 -10.44
C SER A 84 5.46 6.80 -9.84
N LEU A 85 5.73 5.89 -8.89
CA LEU A 85 7.06 5.77 -8.29
C LEU A 85 8.14 5.45 -9.33
N GLY A 86 7.85 4.55 -10.28
CA GLY A 86 8.79 4.15 -11.31
C GLY A 86 9.15 5.26 -12.31
N GLN A 87 8.25 6.22 -12.52
CA GLN A 87 8.44 7.30 -13.50
C GLN A 87 8.67 8.68 -12.86
N LEU A 88 8.52 8.81 -11.54
CA LEU A 88 8.69 10.09 -10.84
C LEU A 88 10.07 10.69 -11.06
N ALA A 89 11.13 9.88 -10.96
CA ALA A 89 12.50 10.33 -11.15
C ALA A 89 12.75 10.85 -12.57
N ALA A 90 12.25 10.15 -13.57
CA ALA A 90 12.38 10.54 -14.97
C ALA A 90 11.65 11.86 -15.25
N SER A 91 10.40 11.98 -14.79
CA SER A 91 9.58 13.19 -14.93
C SER A 91 10.20 14.41 -14.26
N LEU A 92 10.68 14.29 -13.02
CA LEU A 92 11.33 15.38 -12.30
C LEU A 92 12.69 15.77 -12.92
N THR A 93 13.42 14.79 -13.45
CA THR A 93 14.71 15.06 -14.11
C THR A 93 14.50 15.80 -15.42
N ASP A 94 13.49 15.45 -16.18
CA ASP A 94 13.11 16.12 -17.43
C ASP A 94 12.72 17.59 -17.18
N ALA A 95 11.92 17.84 -16.15
CA ALA A 95 11.41 19.18 -15.83
C ALA A 95 12.42 20.10 -15.10
N TYR A 96 13.23 19.56 -14.19
CA TYR A 96 14.04 20.36 -13.27
C TYR A 96 15.53 19.98 -13.22
N GLY A 97 15.94 18.95 -13.94
CA GLY A 97 17.29 18.41 -13.92
C GLY A 97 17.59 17.47 -12.74
N GLN A 98 18.68 16.72 -12.91
CA GLN A 98 19.03 15.59 -12.01
C GLN A 98 19.29 16.01 -10.55
N GLY A 99 19.91 17.16 -10.33
CA GLY A 99 20.25 17.63 -8.97
C GLY A 99 19.01 17.94 -8.13
N PHE A 100 18.03 18.64 -8.70
CA PHE A 100 16.77 18.94 -8.01
C PHE A 100 15.92 17.69 -7.82
N CYS A 101 15.87 16.81 -8.82
CA CYS A 101 15.20 15.52 -8.71
C CYS A 101 15.73 14.71 -7.52
N ALA A 102 17.05 14.59 -7.38
CA ALA A 102 17.66 13.85 -6.27
C ALA A 102 17.28 14.43 -4.90
N MET A 103 17.21 15.75 -4.77
CA MET A 103 16.80 16.43 -3.53
C MET A 103 15.33 16.11 -3.18
N ILE A 104 14.41 16.22 -4.13
CA ILE A 104 12.98 15.94 -3.91
C ILE A 104 12.75 14.48 -3.56
N ILE A 105 13.41 13.54 -4.27
CA ILE A 105 13.29 12.11 -3.98
C ILE A 105 13.83 11.79 -2.59
N SER A 106 15.00 12.32 -2.21
CA SER A 106 15.56 12.12 -0.88
C SER A 106 14.63 12.67 0.21
N PHE A 107 14.01 13.82 -0.03
CA PHE A 107 13.10 14.44 0.91
C PHE A 107 11.81 13.61 1.10
N PHE A 108 11.15 13.17 0.04
CA PHE A 108 9.97 12.36 0.22
C PHE A 108 10.27 10.98 0.84
N LEU A 109 11.43 10.38 0.54
CA LEU A 109 11.87 9.14 1.19
C LEU A 109 12.11 9.32 2.70
N LEU A 110 12.69 10.46 3.10
CA LEU A 110 12.83 10.81 4.53
C LEU A 110 11.45 10.90 5.21
N LEU A 111 10.47 11.45 4.53
CA LEU A 111 9.11 11.60 5.05
C LEU A 111 8.28 10.31 5.07
N LEU A 112 8.71 9.23 4.41
CA LEU A 112 7.94 7.97 4.37
C LEU A 112 7.68 7.38 5.75
N THR A 113 8.66 7.42 6.65
CA THR A 113 8.50 6.84 7.99
C THR A 113 7.45 7.60 8.81
N PRO A 114 7.53 8.93 9.00
CA PRO A 114 6.49 9.67 9.68
C PRO A 114 5.13 9.61 8.96
N ALA A 115 5.12 9.53 7.63
CA ALA A 115 3.89 9.38 6.86
C ALA A 115 3.19 8.03 7.15
N LYS A 116 3.94 6.93 7.25
CA LYS A 116 3.38 5.61 7.62
C LYS A 116 2.81 5.60 9.04
N ILE A 117 3.52 6.21 9.99
CA ILE A 117 3.06 6.32 11.37
C ILE A 117 1.76 7.16 11.43
N SER A 118 1.73 8.30 10.75
CA SER A 118 0.54 9.16 10.70
C SER A 118 -0.65 8.43 10.06
N LEU A 119 -0.41 7.67 9.00
CA LEU A 119 -1.45 6.91 8.32
C LEU A 119 -2.00 5.79 9.22
N GLY A 120 -1.15 5.06 9.95
CA GLY A 120 -1.58 4.08 10.95
C GLY A 120 -2.51 4.73 11.99
N TRP A 121 -2.09 5.86 12.56
CA TRP A 121 -2.91 6.61 13.51
C TRP A 121 -4.26 7.06 12.92
N VAL A 122 -4.28 7.49 11.65
CA VAL A 122 -5.52 7.85 10.94
C VAL A 122 -6.45 6.64 10.82
N TYR A 123 -5.93 5.47 10.45
CA TYR A 123 -6.72 4.25 10.37
C TYR A 123 -7.30 3.84 11.73
N ASP A 124 -6.53 3.97 12.81
CA ASP A 124 -6.97 3.63 14.16
C ASP A 124 -8.06 4.58 14.68
N LYS A 125 -7.95 5.89 14.37
CA LYS A 125 -8.86 6.92 14.90
C LYS A 125 -10.12 7.11 14.06
N ILE A 126 -10.01 7.08 12.74
CA ILE A 126 -11.09 7.48 11.81
C ILE A 126 -11.67 6.25 11.10
N GLY A 127 -10.95 5.13 11.16
CA GLY A 127 -11.35 3.86 10.57
C GLY A 127 -10.92 3.70 9.10
N PRO A 128 -11.05 2.47 8.55
CA PRO A 128 -10.46 2.07 7.27
C PRO A 128 -11.04 2.84 6.09
N LYS A 129 -12.34 3.13 6.08
CA LYS A 129 -13.00 3.85 5.00
C LYS A 129 -12.44 5.26 4.81
N PHE A 130 -12.45 6.04 5.90
CA PHE A 130 -11.98 7.43 5.85
C PHE A 130 -10.45 7.51 5.72
N GLY A 131 -9.71 6.58 6.32
CA GLY A 131 -8.27 6.47 6.12
C GLY A 131 -7.88 6.21 4.67
N THR A 132 -8.64 5.38 3.96
CA THR A 132 -8.43 5.14 2.52
C THR A 132 -8.73 6.40 1.69
N ILE A 133 -9.83 7.11 1.98
CA ILE A 133 -10.15 8.39 1.31
C ILE A 133 -9.04 9.41 1.57
N TYR A 134 -8.55 9.50 2.80
CA TYR A 134 -7.46 10.39 3.20
C TYR A 134 -6.20 10.13 2.38
N VAL A 135 -5.67 8.91 2.42
CA VAL A 135 -4.39 8.58 1.78
C VAL A 135 -4.45 8.72 0.26
N MET A 136 -5.52 8.22 -0.37
CA MET A 136 -5.68 8.30 -1.83
C MET A 136 -6.02 9.70 -2.31
N GLY A 137 -6.71 10.50 -1.49
CA GLY A 137 -6.98 11.92 -1.76
C GLY A 137 -5.68 12.74 -1.77
N PHE A 138 -4.81 12.58 -0.78
CA PHE A 138 -3.48 13.21 -0.78
C PHE A 138 -2.64 12.74 -1.95
N PHE A 139 -2.76 11.47 -2.33
CA PHE A 139 -2.03 10.94 -3.47
C PHE A 139 -2.51 11.57 -4.79
N ALA A 140 -3.82 11.66 -5.00
CA ALA A 140 -4.38 12.32 -6.19
C ALA A 140 -3.94 13.79 -6.30
N ILE A 141 -3.94 14.52 -5.17
CA ILE A 141 -3.46 15.91 -5.10
C ILE A 141 -1.98 15.99 -5.45
N ALA A 142 -1.15 15.10 -4.90
CA ALA A 142 0.29 15.07 -5.20
C ALA A 142 0.57 14.84 -6.68
N LEU A 143 -0.15 13.90 -7.30
CA LEU A 143 -0.02 13.62 -8.74
C LEU A 143 -0.52 14.78 -9.60
N ALA A 144 -1.60 15.46 -9.19
CA ALA A 144 -2.09 16.66 -9.86
C ALA A 144 -1.10 17.85 -9.75
N MET A 145 -0.35 17.96 -8.65
CA MET A 145 0.69 18.98 -8.50
C MET A 145 1.85 18.79 -9.48
N LEU A 146 2.11 17.56 -9.95
CA LEU A 146 3.13 17.28 -10.96
C LEU A 146 2.80 17.91 -12.33
N LEU A 147 1.56 18.34 -12.56
CA LEU A 147 1.17 19.06 -13.78
C LEU A 147 1.65 20.53 -13.77
N ILE A 148 2.01 21.07 -12.59
CA ILE A 148 2.42 22.46 -12.42
C ILE A 148 3.93 22.51 -12.27
N THR A 149 4.66 22.46 -13.38
CA THR A 149 6.12 22.38 -13.39
C THR A 149 6.84 23.74 -13.26
N ASN A 150 6.10 24.83 -13.04
CA ASN A 150 6.69 26.18 -13.03
C ASN A 150 7.13 26.66 -11.63
N SER A 151 6.97 25.84 -10.59
CA SER A 151 7.26 26.25 -9.20
C SER A 151 8.02 25.17 -8.44
N THR A 152 9.27 25.44 -8.13
CA THR A 152 10.09 24.57 -7.27
C THR A 152 9.51 24.43 -5.85
N THR A 153 8.92 25.49 -5.31
CA THR A 153 8.26 25.47 -4.00
C THR A 153 7.10 24.47 -3.98
N LEU A 154 6.32 24.40 -5.07
CA LEU A 154 5.20 23.46 -5.18
C LEU A 154 5.70 22.01 -5.18
N MET A 155 6.87 21.73 -5.72
CA MET A 155 7.44 20.37 -5.71
C MET A 155 7.83 19.91 -4.30
N TRP A 156 8.23 20.79 -3.40
CA TRP A 156 8.45 20.43 -2.00
C TRP A 156 7.13 20.08 -1.29
N VAL A 157 6.07 20.83 -1.57
CA VAL A 157 4.73 20.53 -1.04
C VAL A 157 4.19 19.22 -1.63
N MET A 158 4.37 19.02 -2.94
CA MET A 158 4.04 17.77 -3.63
C MET A 158 4.74 16.59 -2.96
N ALA A 159 6.02 16.69 -2.63
CA ALA A 159 6.76 15.60 -1.99
C ALA A 159 6.18 15.20 -0.62
N ILE A 160 5.65 16.16 0.16
CA ILE A 160 4.95 15.87 1.41
C ILE A 160 3.67 15.05 1.14
N PHE A 161 2.83 15.51 0.24
CA PHE A 161 1.60 14.79 -0.11
C PHE A 161 1.87 13.45 -0.79
N TYR A 162 2.91 13.39 -1.63
CA TYR A 162 3.33 12.16 -2.27
C TYR A 162 3.81 11.12 -1.25
N SER A 163 4.57 11.53 -0.22
CA SER A 163 5.03 10.61 0.83
C SER A 163 3.87 9.98 1.62
N ILE A 164 2.79 10.74 1.87
CA ILE A 164 1.57 10.21 2.47
C ILE A 164 0.88 9.25 1.50
N GLY A 165 0.68 9.69 0.24
CA GLY A 165 -0.04 8.94 -0.77
C GLY A 165 0.59 7.59 -1.12
N ILE A 166 1.90 7.54 -1.30
CA ILE A 166 2.62 6.32 -1.67
C ILE A 166 2.58 5.24 -0.56
N CYS A 167 2.32 5.64 0.70
CA CYS A 167 2.11 4.69 1.79
C CYS A 167 0.87 3.81 1.58
N SER A 168 -0.08 4.24 0.71
CA SER A 168 -1.26 3.45 0.36
C SER A 168 -0.90 2.04 -0.10
N GLY A 169 0.11 1.86 -0.93
CA GLY A 169 0.52 0.57 -1.46
C GLY A 169 1.03 -0.43 -0.42
N THR A 170 1.47 0.02 0.74
CA THR A 170 2.06 -0.85 1.78
C THR A 170 1.22 -0.94 3.06
N VAL A 171 0.54 0.13 3.46
CA VAL A 171 -0.24 0.18 4.71
C VAL A 171 -1.71 -0.13 4.48
N THR A 172 -2.31 0.36 3.40
CA THR A 172 -3.74 0.18 3.13
C THR A 172 -4.15 -1.29 2.89
N PRO A 173 -3.45 -2.10 2.07
CA PRO A 173 -3.89 -3.45 1.78
C PRO A 173 -4.03 -4.33 3.02
N PRO A 174 -3.05 -4.44 3.93
CA PRO A 174 -3.18 -5.25 5.13
C PRO A 174 -4.27 -4.74 6.07
N VAL A 175 -4.29 -3.43 6.35
CA VAL A 175 -5.22 -2.84 7.31
C VAL A 175 -6.67 -2.94 6.85
N VAL A 176 -6.94 -2.52 5.60
CA VAL A 176 -8.30 -2.52 5.07
C VAL A 176 -8.81 -3.95 4.84
N THR A 177 -7.95 -4.88 4.40
CA THR A 177 -8.32 -6.30 4.24
C THR A 177 -8.72 -6.92 5.59
N ALA A 178 -7.93 -6.70 6.65
CA ALA A 178 -8.24 -7.19 7.98
C ALA A 178 -9.57 -6.60 8.52
N ALA A 179 -9.76 -5.30 8.37
CA ALA A 179 -10.95 -4.60 8.83
C ALA A 179 -12.23 -4.99 8.07
N THR A 180 -12.11 -5.29 6.77
CA THR A 180 -13.27 -5.63 5.92
C THR A 180 -13.67 -7.10 6.04
N PHE A 181 -12.70 -8.02 6.03
CA PHE A 181 -12.96 -9.47 5.94
C PHE A 181 -12.74 -10.23 7.25
N GLY A 182 -12.10 -9.61 8.25
CA GLY A 182 -11.79 -10.22 9.55
C GLY A 182 -10.43 -10.95 9.56
N SER A 183 -10.08 -11.53 10.71
CA SER A 183 -8.77 -12.10 11.00
C SER A 183 -8.66 -13.61 10.71
N LYS A 184 -9.77 -14.38 10.79
CA LYS A 184 -9.76 -15.85 10.72
C LYS A 184 -9.10 -16.42 9.46
N TYR A 185 -9.41 -15.90 8.28
CA TYR A 185 -8.85 -16.33 7.00
C TYR A 185 -7.97 -15.24 6.38
N TYR A 186 -7.45 -14.35 7.22
CA TYR A 186 -6.70 -13.17 6.77
C TYR A 186 -5.55 -13.50 5.82
N GLY A 187 -4.71 -14.47 6.16
CA GLY A 187 -3.55 -14.83 5.35
C GLY A 187 -3.89 -15.24 3.92
N GLU A 188 -4.95 -16.03 3.75
CA GLU A 188 -5.43 -16.48 2.45
C GLU A 188 -6.02 -15.33 1.63
N ILE A 189 -6.87 -14.50 2.28
CA ILE A 189 -7.53 -13.37 1.64
C ILE A 189 -6.51 -12.30 1.27
N TYR A 190 -5.66 -11.92 2.23
CA TYR A 190 -4.63 -10.91 2.01
C TYR A 190 -3.62 -11.34 0.95
N GLY A 191 -3.21 -12.60 0.93
CA GLY A 191 -2.32 -13.12 -0.12
C GLY A 191 -2.90 -12.93 -1.52
N PHE A 192 -4.19 -13.23 -1.71
CA PHE A 192 -4.87 -13.04 -2.99
C PHE A 192 -5.06 -11.56 -3.34
N VAL A 193 -5.40 -10.72 -2.37
CA VAL A 193 -5.54 -9.27 -2.55
C VAL A 193 -4.19 -8.64 -2.89
N ASN A 194 -3.14 -9.00 -2.16
CA ASN A 194 -1.79 -8.47 -2.39
C ASN A 194 -1.22 -8.90 -3.74
N PHE A 195 -1.58 -10.08 -4.24
CA PHE A 195 -1.28 -10.47 -5.62
C PHE A 195 -1.87 -9.45 -6.61
N GLY A 196 -3.10 -8.97 -6.39
CA GLY A 196 -3.70 -7.91 -7.21
C GLY A 196 -2.90 -6.60 -7.16
N VAL A 197 -2.49 -6.17 -5.96
CA VAL A 197 -1.65 -4.96 -5.79
C VAL A 197 -0.31 -5.10 -6.53
N MET A 198 0.35 -6.25 -6.39
CA MET A 198 1.64 -6.50 -7.05
C MET A 198 1.49 -6.62 -8.57
N ALA A 199 0.43 -7.26 -9.06
CA ALA A 199 0.15 -7.35 -10.49
C ALA A 199 -0.12 -5.97 -11.11
N GLY A 200 -0.92 -5.12 -10.41
CA GLY A 200 -1.10 -3.72 -10.79
C GLY A 200 0.23 -2.97 -10.81
N GLY A 201 1.04 -3.15 -9.77
CA GLY A 201 2.35 -2.53 -9.64
C GLY A 201 3.33 -2.91 -10.77
N ALA A 202 3.35 -4.19 -11.15
CA ALA A 202 4.19 -4.68 -12.24
C ALA A 202 3.83 -4.03 -13.60
N LEU A 203 2.55 -3.74 -13.80
CA LEU A 203 2.07 -3.07 -15.02
C LEU A 203 2.18 -1.55 -14.94
N GLY A 204 2.23 -0.97 -13.75
CA GLY A 204 2.16 0.46 -13.55
C GLY A 204 3.25 1.26 -14.25
N ALA A 205 4.52 0.93 -14.01
CA ALA A 205 5.63 1.65 -14.61
C ALA A 205 5.68 1.52 -16.15
N PRO A 206 5.48 0.33 -16.77
CA PRO A 206 5.34 0.20 -18.21
C PRO A 206 4.16 0.98 -18.80
N VAL A 207 3.01 1.00 -18.12
CA VAL A 207 1.83 1.73 -18.60
C VAL A 207 2.08 3.23 -18.61
N VAL A 208 2.65 3.79 -17.52
CA VAL A 208 2.98 5.22 -17.46
C VAL A 208 4.02 5.60 -18.48
N ALA A 209 5.06 4.75 -18.70
CA ALA A 209 6.06 4.96 -19.74
C ALA A 209 5.43 4.94 -21.15
N ALA A 210 4.55 3.99 -21.44
CA ALA A 210 3.87 3.91 -22.74
C ALA A 210 2.98 5.14 -23.00
N VAL A 211 2.33 5.68 -21.97
CA VAL A 211 1.57 6.93 -22.09
C VAL A 211 2.50 8.10 -22.43
N TYR A 212 3.68 8.17 -21.81
CA TYR A 212 4.69 9.18 -22.14
C TYR A 212 5.17 9.04 -23.59
N ASP A 213 5.48 7.82 -24.04
CA ASP A 213 5.95 7.57 -25.40
C ASP A 213 4.91 7.98 -26.47
N LEU A 214 3.63 7.84 -26.15
CA LEU A 214 2.53 8.21 -27.06
C LEU A 214 2.17 9.70 -27.01
N ALA A 215 2.21 10.32 -25.85
CA ALA A 215 1.78 11.70 -25.63
C ALA A 215 2.93 12.73 -25.73
N GLY A 216 4.18 12.29 -25.61
CA GLY A 216 5.36 13.16 -25.58
C GLY A 216 5.51 13.99 -24.30
N SER A 217 4.65 13.78 -23.29
CA SER A 217 4.73 14.41 -21.98
C SER A 217 4.18 13.51 -20.87
N TYR A 218 4.59 13.75 -19.63
CA TYR A 218 4.04 13.07 -18.45
C TYR A 218 2.66 13.60 -18.02
N ASP A 219 2.20 14.74 -18.53
CA ASP A 219 0.97 15.39 -18.07
C ASP A 219 -0.25 14.47 -18.18
N VAL A 220 -0.42 13.83 -19.32
CA VAL A 220 -1.52 12.88 -19.55
C VAL A 220 -1.46 11.72 -18.56
N ALA A 221 -0.26 11.23 -18.29
CA ALA A 221 -0.06 10.14 -17.33
C ALA A 221 -0.41 10.57 -15.91
N TRP A 222 -0.02 11.76 -15.48
CA TRP A 222 -0.34 12.27 -14.14
C TRP A 222 -1.82 12.56 -13.96
N VAL A 223 -2.50 13.11 -14.98
CA VAL A 223 -3.96 13.26 -14.98
C VAL A 223 -4.63 11.90 -14.86
N ALA A 224 -4.24 10.93 -15.69
CA ALA A 224 -4.80 9.58 -15.65
C ALA A 224 -4.59 8.92 -14.27
N CYS A 225 -3.40 8.98 -13.71
CA CYS A 225 -3.09 8.45 -12.39
C CYS A 225 -3.91 9.14 -11.28
N SER A 226 -4.11 10.47 -11.35
CA SER A 226 -4.94 11.21 -10.39
C SER A 226 -6.40 10.74 -10.44
N ILE A 227 -6.96 10.56 -11.64
CA ILE A 227 -8.31 10.02 -11.84
C ILE A 227 -8.39 8.59 -11.31
N LEU A 228 -7.41 7.74 -11.60
CA LEU A 228 -7.36 6.36 -11.13
C LEU A 228 -7.26 6.26 -9.60
N CYS A 229 -6.63 7.21 -8.91
CA CYS A 229 -6.68 7.31 -7.44
C CYS A 229 -8.12 7.46 -6.95
N ILE A 230 -8.89 8.35 -7.58
CA ILE A 230 -10.30 8.59 -7.23
C ILE A 230 -11.13 7.33 -7.53
N VAL A 231 -10.94 6.73 -8.68
CA VAL A 231 -11.63 5.49 -9.09
C VAL A 231 -11.34 4.37 -8.09
N SER A 232 -10.07 4.14 -7.75
CA SER A 232 -9.67 3.13 -6.76
C SER A 232 -10.36 3.38 -5.41
N THR A 233 -10.36 4.63 -4.94
CA THR A 233 -11.02 5.01 -3.69
C THR A 233 -12.51 4.68 -3.72
N VAL A 234 -13.20 5.06 -4.79
CA VAL A 234 -14.64 4.79 -4.97
C VAL A 234 -14.91 3.29 -4.97
N LEU A 235 -14.12 2.50 -5.71
CA LEU A 235 -14.26 1.05 -5.75
C LEU A 235 -14.08 0.42 -4.36
N LEU A 236 -13.06 0.83 -3.61
CA LEU A 236 -12.79 0.30 -2.26
C LEU A 236 -13.90 0.67 -1.28
N VAL A 237 -14.40 1.91 -1.33
CA VAL A 237 -15.52 2.36 -0.48
C VAL A 237 -16.81 1.61 -0.82
N ILE A 238 -17.13 1.45 -2.10
CA ILE A 238 -18.32 0.68 -2.53
C ILE A 238 -18.20 -0.77 -2.07
N ALA A 239 -17.03 -1.38 -2.23
CA ALA A 239 -16.80 -2.75 -1.81
C ALA A 239 -16.97 -2.93 -0.29
N ASP A 240 -16.43 -2.01 0.53
CA ASP A 240 -16.61 -2.03 1.99
C ASP A 240 -18.09 -1.92 2.39
N ILE A 241 -18.82 -0.96 1.81
CA ILE A 241 -20.26 -0.79 2.08
C ILE A 241 -21.04 -2.05 1.71
N ARG A 242 -20.79 -2.62 0.53
CA ARG A 242 -21.47 -3.84 0.08
C ARG A 242 -21.11 -5.05 0.92
N CYS A 243 -19.85 -5.17 1.33
CA CYS A 243 -19.41 -6.24 2.22
C CYS A 243 -20.17 -6.20 3.55
N ARG A 244 -20.27 -5.03 4.18
CA ARG A 244 -21.02 -4.84 5.44
C ARG A 244 -22.50 -5.19 5.29
N GLN A 245 -23.12 -4.79 4.18
CA GLN A 245 -24.54 -5.10 3.90
C GLN A 245 -24.80 -6.60 3.71
N VAL A 246 -23.89 -7.33 3.05
CA VAL A 246 -24.06 -8.75 2.73
C VAL A 246 -23.66 -9.66 3.88
N LEU A 247 -22.59 -9.29 4.62
CA LEU A 247 -22.07 -10.13 5.71
C LEU A 247 -22.64 -9.76 7.09
N GLY A 248 -23.56 -8.78 7.18
CA GLY A 248 -24.21 -8.39 8.43
C GLY A 248 -23.25 -7.75 9.45
N LYS A 249 -22.09 -7.27 9.03
CA LYS A 249 -21.13 -6.54 9.87
C LYS A 249 -21.56 -5.07 9.93
N ALA A 250 -22.35 -4.75 10.95
CA ALA A 250 -22.74 -3.36 11.26
C ALA A 250 -21.59 -2.61 11.97
#